data_7ff7983c38cb28b5d4c8ec7cd0427851
#
_entry.id   7ff7983c38cb28b5d4c8ec7cd0427851
#
_cell.length_a   1.000
_cell.length_b   1.000
_cell.length_c   1.000
_cell.angle_alpha   90.00
_cell.angle_beta   90.00
_cell.angle_gamma   90.00
#
_symmetry.space_group_name_H-M   'P 1'
#
loop_
_entity.id
_entity.type
_entity.pdbx_description
1 polymer ?
#
loop_
_entity_poly.entity_id
_entity_poly.type
_entity_poly.pdbx_seq_one_letter_code
_entity_poly.pdbx_strand_id
1 'polypeptide(L)'
;QDVVARKDNLIDSIKKLEYHKVSKIYCITATPLTEIVNTTNFSKVKYIEPGEGYIGISTIFDNAEKVPTETIRDFKKGVISPELQDYFLGEAKKVNTVTLVSTSKIMKDHKVQARSIANLINSDKVLVVEFNSNSGTKYFSNREIRVTEKRNRKDQFQEMFDIAQNYDKLFIVGSGMMDRSVTLKGGKFKTYSSMLFSAGRNPTLASLLQRVARICGYQNEIPKLHTDLSDKLFLAGEAIEMYINLVKDKPKAKDRRKALLHLGEKFQDFKNVFG
;
A
#
# COMPACT_ATOMS: atom_id res chain seq x y z
N GLN A 1 1.64 4.74 -12.70
CA GLN A 1 1.33 6.19 -12.87
C GLN A 1 2.55 6.95 -13.39
N ASP A 2 3.76 6.73 -12.89
CA ASP A 2 4.98 7.42 -13.38
C ASP A 2 5.39 7.02 -14.80
N VAL A 3 4.95 5.87 -15.27
CA VAL A 3 5.21 5.41 -16.64
C VAL A 3 4.39 6.23 -17.64
N VAL A 4 3.20 6.68 -17.24
CA VAL A 4 2.32 7.51 -18.08
C VAL A 4 2.78 8.98 -18.12
N ALA A 5 3.49 9.45 -17.10
CA ALA A 5 3.95 10.82 -16.96
C ALA A 5 5.32 11.10 -17.63
N ARG A 6 6.04 10.09 -18.13
CA ARG A 6 7.31 10.27 -18.84
C ARG A 6 7.06 10.57 -20.32
N LYS A 7 7.87 11.47 -20.92
CA LYS A 7 7.77 11.86 -22.33
C LYS A 7 7.84 10.70 -23.32
N ASP A 8 8.53 9.60 -22.95
CA ASP A 8 8.54 8.31 -23.68
C ASP A 8 7.65 7.32 -22.92
N ASN A 9 6.36 7.57 -22.94
CA ASN A 9 5.44 6.79 -22.13
C ASN A 9 4.99 5.50 -22.83
N LEU A 10 4.42 4.58 -22.05
CA LEU A 10 3.89 3.33 -22.53
C LEU A 10 2.89 3.51 -23.70
N ILE A 11 2.13 4.62 -23.70
CA ILE A 11 1.13 4.92 -24.74
C ILE A 11 1.82 5.20 -26.07
N ASP A 12 2.93 5.94 -26.10
CA ASP A 12 3.67 6.19 -27.35
C ASP A 12 4.36 4.92 -27.84
N SER A 13 4.82 4.08 -26.93
CA SER A 13 5.32 2.74 -27.27
C SER A 13 4.21 1.83 -27.83
N ILE A 14 3.02 1.87 -27.26
CA ILE A 14 1.83 1.15 -27.75
C ILE A 14 1.42 1.65 -29.13
N LYS A 15 1.37 2.97 -29.35
CA LYS A 15 1.08 3.55 -30.66
C LYS A 15 2.11 3.15 -31.73
N LYS A 16 3.39 3.09 -31.36
CA LYS A 16 4.43 2.56 -32.26
C LYS A 16 4.21 1.08 -32.61
N LEU A 17 3.74 0.28 -31.63
CA LEU A 17 3.39 -1.13 -31.85
C LEU A 17 2.19 -1.33 -32.80
N GLU A 18 1.22 -0.41 -32.80
CA GLU A 18 0.07 -0.46 -33.72
C GLU A 18 0.53 -0.40 -35.19
N TYR A 19 1.63 0.31 -35.49
CA TYR A 19 2.23 0.31 -36.82
C TYR A 19 2.80 -1.05 -37.26
N HIS A 20 3.06 -1.96 -36.32
CA HIS A 20 3.62 -3.29 -36.58
C HIS A 20 2.55 -4.41 -36.64
N LYS A 21 1.27 -4.08 -36.90
CA LYS A 21 0.15 -5.02 -37.03
C LYS A 21 -0.06 -5.91 -35.81
N VAL A 22 0.11 -5.35 -34.62
CA VAL A 22 -0.25 -6.05 -33.37
C VAL A 22 -1.76 -6.24 -33.31
N SER A 23 -2.23 -7.46 -33.22
CA SER A 23 -3.66 -7.80 -33.27
C SER A 23 -4.40 -7.47 -31.97
N LYS A 24 -3.73 -7.49 -30.81
CA LYS A 24 -4.32 -7.23 -29.50
C LYS A 24 -3.28 -6.72 -28.51
N ILE A 25 -3.69 -5.76 -27.67
CA ILE A 25 -2.90 -5.24 -26.56
C ILE A 25 -3.69 -5.47 -25.27
N TYR A 26 -3.04 -6.08 -24.29
CA TYR A 26 -3.59 -6.30 -22.95
C TYR A 26 -2.86 -5.42 -21.93
N CYS A 27 -3.60 -4.60 -21.18
CA CYS A 27 -3.09 -3.90 -20.02
C CYS A 27 -3.66 -4.58 -18.78
N ILE A 28 -2.77 -5.08 -17.91
CA ILE A 28 -3.16 -5.72 -16.64
C ILE A 28 -2.73 -4.77 -15.53
N THR A 29 -3.68 -4.33 -14.73
CA THR A 29 -3.43 -3.41 -13.62
C THR A 29 -4.33 -3.71 -12.43
N ALA A 30 -3.80 -3.56 -11.23
CA ALA A 30 -4.57 -3.65 -9.99
C ALA A 30 -5.28 -2.33 -9.63
N THR A 31 -4.89 -1.21 -10.28
CA THR A 31 -5.45 0.12 -10.03
C THR A 31 -5.83 0.80 -11.35
N PRO A 32 -6.91 0.34 -12.02
CA PRO A 32 -7.22 0.74 -13.38
C PRO A 32 -7.87 2.13 -13.53
N LEU A 33 -7.99 2.91 -12.45
CA LEU A 33 -8.71 4.18 -12.47
C LEU A 33 -8.19 5.16 -13.53
N THR A 34 -6.88 5.32 -13.61
CA THR A 34 -6.24 6.21 -14.60
C THR A 34 -6.45 5.71 -16.02
N GLU A 35 -6.33 4.41 -16.24
CA GLU A 35 -6.50 3.77 -17.55
C GLU A 35 -7.96 3.83 -18.02
N ILE A 36 -8.90 3.82 -17.09
CA ILE A 36 -10.33 3.90 -17.42
C ILE A 36 -10.76 5.32 -17.71
N VAL A 37 -10.21 6.31 -17.02
CA VAL A 37 -10.48 7.73 -17.30
C VAL A 37 -9.89 8.12 -18.65
N ASN A 38 -8.71 7.65 -18.98
CA ASN A 38 -8.06 7.86 -20.29
C ASN A 38 -8.58 6.89 -21.36
N THR A 39 -9.88 6.72 -21.45
CA THR A 39 -10.61 5.67 -22.17
C THR A 39 -10.42 5.61 -23.68
N THR A 40 -9.69 6.51 -24.29
CA THR A 40 -9.43 6.50 -25.75
C THR A 40 -8.59 5.32 -26.21
N ASN A 41 -7.88 4.65 -25.30
CA ASN A 41 -6.89 3.62 -25.65
C ASN A 41 -7.39 2.18 -25.45
N PHE A 42 -8.49 1.95 -24.74
CA PHE A 42 -8.97 0.58 -24.44
C PHE A 42 -10.44 0.40 -24.81
N SER A 43 -10.69 -0.48 -25.78
CA SER A 43 -12.06 -0.79 -26.26
C SER A 43 -12.87 -1.59 -25.24
N LYS A 44 -12.23 -2.44 -24.44
CA LYS A 44 -12.87 -3.27 -23.42
C LYS A 44 -12.06 -3.28 -22.13
N VAL A 45 -12.77 -3.28 -21.01
CA VAL A 45 -12.21 -3.57 -19.69
C VAL A 45 -12.90 -4.82 -19.16
N LYS A 46 -12.11 -5.77 -18.68
CA LYS A 46 -12.60 -6.97 -18.01
C LYS A 46 -12.08 -6.98 -16.58
N TYR A 47 -12.99 -7.08 -15.64
CA TYR A 47 -12.64 -7.36 -14.26
C TYR A 47 -12.32 -8.86 -14.11
N ILE A 48 -11.20 -9.16 -13.50
CA ILE A 48 -10.81 -10.53 -13.16
C ILE A 48 -11.13 -10.69 -11.67
N GLU A 49 -12.10 -11.52 -11.36
CA GLU A 49 -12.42 -11.84 -9.96
C GLU A 49 -11.26 -12.59 -9.34
N PRO A 50 -10.83 -12.19 -8.13
CA PRO A 50 -9.84 -12.97 -7.40
C PRO A 50 -10.43 -14.33 -7.03
N GLY A 51 -9.57 -15.33 -6.91
CA GLY A 51 -9.98 -16.66 -6.48
C GLY A 51 -10.47 -16.71 -5.03
N GLU A 52 -11.09 -17.83 -4.67
CA GLU A 52 -11.54 -18.08 -3.30
C GLU A 52 -10.41 -17.91 -2.27
N GLY A 53 -10.73 -17.34 -1.11
CA GLY A 53 -9.77 -17.06 -0.03
C GLY A 53 -8.90 -15.81 -0.24
N TYR A 54 -9.13 -15.02 -1.30
CA TYR A 54 -8.44 -13.74 -1.47
C TYR A 54 -9.06 -12.67 -0.58
N ILE A 55 -8.24 -12.10 0.31
CA ILE A 55 -8.63 -10.98 1.16
C ILE A 55 -8.44 -9.69 0.36
N GLY A 56 -9.55 -9.11 -0.06
CA GLY A 56 -9.61 -7.89 -0.85
C GLY A 56 -9.60 -6.63 -0.01
N ILE A 57 -9.56 -5.49 -0.69
CA ILE A 57 -9.44 -4.19 -0.04
C ILE A 57 -10.73 -3.80 0.72
N SER A 58 -11.91 -4.19 0.23
CA SER A 58 -13.17 -3.97 0.95
C SER A 58 -13.14 -4.65 2.31
N THR A 59 -12.76 -5.93 2.35
CA THR A 59 -12.62 -6.68 3.59
C THR A 59 -11.63 -6.02 4.57
N ILE A 60 -10.52 -5.46 4.06
CA ILE A 60 -9.56 -4.72 4.89
C ILE A 60 -10.19 -3.46 5.47
N PHE A 61 -10.95 -2.71 4.69
CA PHE A 61 -11.61 -1.49 5.15
C PHE A 61 -12.74 -1.77 6.15
N ASP A 62 -13.52 -2.83 5.93
CA ASP A 62 -14.60 -3.24 6.84
C ASP A 62 -14.08 -3.64 8.22
N ASN A 63 -12.82 -4.07 8.30
CA ASN A 63 -12.14 -4.45 9.54
C ASN A 63 -11.13 -3.41 10.03
N ALA A 64 -11.21 -2.16 9.53
CA ALA A 64 -10.30 -1.10 9.93
C ALA A 64 -10.60 -0.56 11.34
N GLU A 65 -9.55 -0.27 12.09
CA GLU A 65 -9.62 0.34 13.41
C GLU A 65 -9.19 1.81 13.37
N LYS A 66 -9.95 2.65 14.07
CA LYS A 66 -9.67 4.09 14.16
C LYS A 66 -8.48 4.35 15.09
N VAL A 67 -7.58 5.21 14.64
CA VAL A 67 -6.52 5.79 15.46
C VAL A 67 -6.67 7.30 15.43
N PRO A 68 -6.67 8.00 16.59
CA PRO A 68 -6.75 9.46 16.60
C PRO A 68 -5.63 10.11 15.79
N THR A 69 -5.96 11.17 15.07
CA THR A 69 -4.99 11.90 14.22
C THR A 69 -3.82 12.47 15.04
N GLU A 70 -4.07 12.92 16.25
CA GLU A 70 -3.05 13.39 17.20
C GLU A 70 -2.10 12.27 17.59
N THR A 71 -2.57 11.08 17.84
CA THR A 71 -1.76 9.88 18.12
C THR A 71 -0.77 9.61 16.98
N ILE A 72 -1.25 9.65 15.74
CA ILE A 72 -0.37 9.50 14.56
C ILE A 72 0.61 10.67 14.43
N ARG A 73 0.17 11.90 14.71
CA ARG A 73 1.04 13.08 14.65
C ARG A 73 2.18 13.00 15.68
N ASP A 74 1.91 12.55 16.87
CA ASP A 74 2.92 12.44 17.92
C ASP A 74 3.84 11.23 17.67
N PHE A 75 3.31 10.15 17.13
CA PHE A 75 4.12 9.01 16.68
C PHE A 75 5.12 9.39 15.57
N LYS A 76 4.79 10.33 14.67
CA LYS A 76 5.75 10.87 13.69
C LYS A 76 6.96 11.54 14.35
N LYS A 77 6.81 12.03 15.57
CA LYS A 77 7.90 12.59 16.39
C LYS A 77 8.58 11.55 17.29
N GLY A 78 8.12 10.30 17.25
CA GLY A 78 8.67 9.20 18.05
C GLY A 78 7.98 8.99 19.40
N VAL A 79 6.91 9.73 19.70
CA VAL A 79 6.12 9.54 20.90
C VAL A 79 5.07 8.47 20.65
N ILE A 80 5.09 7.40 21.43
CA ILE A 80 4.15 6.27 21.31
C ILE A 80 3.13 6.40 22.44
N SER A 81 1.85 6.59 22.08
CA SER A 81 0.74 6.64 23.04
C SER A 81 0.50 5.24 23.65
N PRO A 82 -0.19 5.12 24.80
CA PRO A 82 -0.54 3.82 25.40
C PRO A 82 -1.23 2.88 24.42
N GLU A 83 -2.17 3.37 23.62
CA GLU A 83 -2.88 2.59 22.61
C GLU A 83 -1.94 2.01 21.54
N LEU A 84 -0.99 2.82 21.05
CA LEU A 84 0.03 2.35 20.12
C LEU A 84 1.06 1.44 20.77
N GLN A 85 1.33 1.59 22.08
CA GLN A 85 2.16 0.65 22.83
C GLN A 85 1.51 -0.73 22.85
N ASP A 86 0.25 -0.82 23.22
CA ASP A 86 -0.51 -2.07 23.24
C ASP A 86 -0.57 -2.70 21.84
N TYR A 87 -0.80 -1.89 20.81
CA TYR A 87 -0.77 -2.33 19.42
C TYR A 87 0.59 -2.93 19.05
N PHE A 88 1.69 -2.21 19.22
CA PHE A 88 3.01 -2.71 18.82
C PHE A 88 3.47 -3.92 19.63
N LEU A 89 3.17 -3.94 20.94
CA LEU A 89 3.49 -5.10 21.80
C LEU A 89 2.63 -6.31 21.44
N GLY A 90 1.37 -6.11 21.09
CA GLY A 90 0.48 -7.15 20.57
C GLY A 90 0.96 -7.72 19.24
N GLU A 91 1.34 -6.84 18.30
CA GLU A 91 1.87 -7.25 17.01
C GLU A 91 3.22 -7.98 17.13
N ALA A 92 4.07 -7.58 18.07
CA ALA A 92 5.37 -8.23 18.30
C ALA A 92 5.27 -9.73 18.68
N LYS A 93 4.12 -10.17 19.19
CA LYS A 93 3.85 -11.58 19.54
C LYS A 93 3.45 -12.46 18.37
N LYS A 94 3.12 -11.87 17.21
CA LYS A 94 2.64 -12.59 16.01
C LYS A 94 3.82 -13.09 15.18
N VAL A 95 4.14 -14.35 15.30
CA VAL A 95 5.31 -14.98 14.68
C VAL A 95 5.16 -15.12 13.17
N ASN A 96 6.27 -14.99 12.43
CA ASN A 96 6.38 -15.16 10.97
C ASN A 96 5.46 -14.24 10.15
N THR A 97 5.09 -13.09 10.72
CA THR A 97 4.24 -12.11 10.06
C THR A 97 4.93 -10.77 9.87
N VAL A 98 4.43 -9.99 8.91
CA VAL A 98 4.89 -8.62 8.63
C VAL A 98 3.86 -7.63 9.13
N THR A 99 4.31 -6.60 9.85
CA THR A 99 3.53 -5.39 10.13
C THR A 99 4.08 -4.23 9.30
N LEU A 100 3.22 -3.56 8.55
CA LEU A 100 3.59 -2.37 7.79
C LEU A 100 3.28 -1.10 8.58
N VAL A 101 4.20 -0.15 8.57
CA VAL A 101 4.03 1.17 9.19
C VAL A 101 4.27 2.25 8.13
N SER A 102 3.20 2.89 7.68
CA SER A 102 3.22 3.88 6.61
C SER A 102 2.42 5.13 7.02
N THR A 103 2.95 5.89 7.97
CA THR A 103 2.26 7.02 8.57
C THR A 103 2.78 8.38 8.10
N SER A 104 3.97 8.44 7.51
CA SER A 104 4.58 9.68 7.01
C SER A 104 5.22 9.48 5.63
N LYS A 105 5.25 10.55 4.82
CA LYS A 105 6.05 10.63 3.58
C LYS A 105 7.45 11.18 3.82
N ILE A 106 7.74 11.66 5.02
CA ILE A 106 8.99 12.30 5.40
C ILE A 106 9.96 11.24 5.93
N MET A 107 11.09 11.07 5.26
CA MET A 107 12.05 10.01 5.59
C MET A 107 12.66 10.10 6.99
N LYS A 108 12.89 11.33 7.48
CA LYS A 108 13.41 11.51 8.86
C LYS A 108 12.45 10.93 9.92
N ASP A 109 11.13 10.99 9.67
CA ASP A 109 10.14 10.44 10.57
C ASP A 109 10.22 8.90 10.61
N HIS A 110 10.52 8.25 9.48
CA HIS A 110 10.66 6.79 9.42
C HIS A 110 11.75 6.27 10.36
N LYS A 111 12.91 6.95 10.40
CA LYS A 111 14.00 6.58 11.31
C LYS A 111 13.58 6.72 12.77
N VAL A 112 12.91 7.83 13.10
CA VAL A 112 12.44 8.08 14.46
C VAL A 112 11.41 7.03 14.88
N GLN A 113 10.42 6.75 14.01
CA GLN A 113 9.40 5.74 14.25
C GLN A 113 9.98 4.33 14.40
N ALA A 114 10.88 3.92 13.50
CA ALA A 114 11.50 2.61 13.56
C ALA A 114 12.30 2.41 14.86
N ARG A 115 13.06 3.43 15.27
CA ARG A 115 13.81 3.40 16.54
C ARG A 115 12.87 3.35 17.75
N SER A 116 11.79 4.13 17.75
CA SER A 116 10.82 4.13 18.86
C SER A 116 10.12 2.79 19.00
N ILE A 117 9.72 2.14 17.90
CA ILE A 117 9.15 0.80 17.92
C ILE A 117 10.17 -0.20 18.47
N ALA A 118 11.41 -0.20 17.96
CA ALA A 118 12.44 -1.13 18.41
C ALA A 118 12.77 -0.96 19.90
N ASN A 119 12.85 0.28 20.39
CA ASN A 119 13.09 0.56 21.79
C ASN A 119 11.92 0.14 22.70
N LEU A 120 10.68 0.33 22.24
CA LEU A 120 9.49 -0.08 22.98
C LEU A 120 9.44 -1.61 23.13
N ILE A 121 9.65 -2.34 22.02
CA ILE A 121 9.55 -3.80 22.01
C ILE A 121 10.76 -4.42 22.73
N ASN A 122 11.95 -3.84 22.57
CA ASN A 122 13.21 -4.23 23.19
C ASN A 122 13.46 -5.76 23.19
N SER A 123 13.35 -6.37 22.02
CA SER A 123 13.47 -7.81 21.82
C SER A 123 14.47 -8.15 20.71
N ASP A 124 15.27 -9.17 20.94
CA ASP A 124 16.18 -9.77 19.95
C ASP A 124 15.48 -10.65 18.91
N LYS A 125 14.21 -10.97 19.14
CA LYS A 125 13.36 -11.75 18.23
C LYS A 125 12.58 -10.92 17.24
N VAL A 126 12.60 -9.60 17.39
CA VAL A 126 11.84 -8.66 16.55
C VAL A 126 12.78 -7.79 15.75
N LEU A 127 12.59 -7.77 14.44
CA LEU A 127 13.30 -6.89 13.53
C LEU A 127 12.40 -5.74 13.11
N VAL A 128 12.88 -4.51 13.29
CA VAL A 128 12.25 -3.30 12.77
C VAL A 128 13.13 -2.73 11.66
N VAL A 129 12.58 -2.51 10.48
CA VAL A 129 13.33 -2.07 9.30
C VAL A 129 12.83 -0.70 8.87
N GLU A 130 13.72 0.29 8.83
CA GLU A 130 13.50 1.54 8.11
C GLU A 130 13.82 1.31 6.64
N PHE A 131 12.79 1.33 5.80
CA PHE A 131 12.90 1.07 4.37
C PHE A 131 12.59 2.32 3.56
N ASN A 132 13.62 2.97 3.01
CA ASN A 132 13.46 4.16 2.19
C ASN A 132 14.48 4.22 1.03
N SER A 133 14.22 5.10 0.04
CA SER A 133 14.98 5.14 -1.21
C SER A 133 16.31 5.89 -1.15
N ASN A 134 16.51 6.73 -0.16
CA ASN A 134 17.61 7.71 -0.22
C ASN A 134 18.76 7.39 0.72
N SER A 135 18.50 6.76 1.85
CA SER A 135 19.51 6.51 2.88
C SER A 135 19.87 5.03 3.07
N GLY A 136 19.41 4.17 2.13
CA GLY A 136 19.54 2.73 2.29
C GLY A 136 18.56 2.17 3.32
N THR A 137 18.72 0.90 3.64
CA THR A 137 17.89 0.19 4.61
C THR A 137 18.58 0.17 5.96
N LYS A 138 17.84 0.50 7.02
CA LYS A 138 18.35 0.42 8.40
C LYS A 138 17.58 -0.60 9.19
N TYR A 139 18.30 -1.37 9.98
CA TYR A 139 17.79 -2.50 10.73
C TYR A 139 17.95 -2.21 12.23
N PHE A 140 16.85 -2.35 12.96
CA PHE A 140 16.78 -2.15 14.40
C PHE A 140 16.24 -3.43 15.05
N SER A 141 16.90 -3.88 16.10
CA SER A 141 16.36 -4.80 17.08
C SER A 141 16.37 -4.09 18.43
N ASN A 142 16.84 -4.67 19.51
CA ASN A 142 17.17 -3.93 20.73
C ASN A 142 18.36 -2.94 20.52
N ARG A 143 19.10 -3.07 19.40
CA ARG A 143 20.18 -2.18 18.98
C ARG A 143 20.09 -1.89 17.49
N GLU A 144 20.62 -0.74 17.05
CA GLU A 144 20.83 -0.47 15.64
C GLU A 144 21.87 -1.45 15.09
N ILE A 145 21.47 -2.35 14.21
CA ILE A 145 22.30 -3.48 13.81
C ILE A 145 23.15 -3.13 12.60
N ARG A 146 22.56 -2.46 11.59
CA ARG A 146 23.23 -2.23 10.32
C ARG A 146 22.56 -1.13 9.50
N VAL A 147 23.37 -0.34 8.81
CA VAL A 147 22.98 0.53 7.72
C VAL A 147 23.56 -0.07 6.45
N THR A 148 22.70 -0.43 5.49
CA THR A 148 23.18 -0.89 4.19
C THR A 148 23.37 0.28 3.25
N GLU A 149 24.40 0.19 2.41
CA GLU A 149 24.60 1.15 1.35
C GLU A 149 23.43 1.15 0.36
N LYS A 150 23.26 2.27 -0.33
CA LYS A 150 22.27 2.42 -1.37
C LYS A 150 22.57 1.43 -2.51
N ARG A 151 21.70 0.42 -2.64
CA ARG A 151 21.75 -0.57 -3.72
C ARG A 151 20.49 -0.47 -4.58
N ASN A 152 20.43 -1.23 -5.66
CA ASN A 152 19.18 -1.38 -6.38
C ASN A 152 18.10 -2.00 -5.48
N ARG A 153 16.84 -1.74 -5.79
CA ARG A 153 15.70 -2.11 -4.94
C ARG A 153 15.59 -3.62 -4.72
N LYS A 154 15.90 -4.42 -5.74
CA LYS A 154 15.81 -5.88 -5.66
C LYS A 154 16.79 -6.44 -4.63
N ASP A 155 18.02 -5.96 -4.65
CA ASP A 155 19.06 -6.40 -3.73
C ASP A 155 18.75 -5.97 -2.28
N GLN A 156 18.21 -4.76 -2.09
CA GLN A 156 17.76 -4.30 -0.78
C GLN A 156 16.65 -5.19 -0.19
N PHE A 157 15.72 -5.64 -1.04
CA PHE A 157 14.67 -6.56 -0.60
C PHE A 157 15.21 -7.92 -0.23
N GLN A 158 16.07 -8.49 -1.07
CA GLN A 158 16.66 -9.78 -0.81
C GLN A 158 17.44 -9.74 0.50
N GLU A 159 18.32 -8.77 0.67
CA GLU A 159 19.10 -8.59 1.91
C GLU A 159 18.21 -8.42 3.14
N MET A 160 17.13 -7.63 3.04
CA MET A 160 16.18 -7.45 4.13
C MET A 160 15.58 -8.78 4.59
N PHE A 161 15.12 -9.60 3.65
CA PHE A 161 14.54 -10.88 4.00
C PHE A 161 15.57 -11.92 4.46
N ASP A 162 16.78 -11.88 3.94
CA ASP A 162 17.88 -12.75 4.40
C ASP A 162 18.22 -12.45 5.86
N ILE A 163 18.30 -11.17 6.23
CA ILE A 163 18.51 -10.76 7.63
C ILE A 163 17.31 -11.16 8.48
N ALA A 164 16.08 -10.92 7.99
CA ALA A 164 14.85 -11.18 8.74
C ALA A 164 14.63 -12.66 9.08
N GLN A 165 15.25 -13.62 8.37
CA GLN A 165 15.15 -15.04 8.70
C GLN A 165 15.56 -15.38 10.13
N ASN A 166 16.42 -14.56 10.74
CA ASN A 166 16.91 -14.76 12.11
C ASN A 166 15.94 -14.23 13.20
N TYR A 167 14.81 -13.63 12.81
CA TYR A 167 13.86 -12.99 13.72
C TYR A 167 12.47 -13.62 13.58
N ASP A 168 11.69 -13.59 14.65
CA ASP A 168 10.34 -14.17 14.66
C ASP A 168 9.30 -13.20 14.09
N LYS A 169 9.55 -11.89 14.16
CA LYS A 169 8.63 -10.84 13.71
C LYS A 169 9.35 -9.78 12.90
N LEU A 170 8.67 -9.25 11.85
CA LEU A 170 9.18 -8.18 11.01
C LEU A 170 8.22 -6.98 10.99
N PHE A 171 8.75 -5.81 11.37
CA PHE A 171 8.11 -4.52 11.13
C PHE A 171 8.83 -3.79 10.00
N ILE A 172 8.10 -3.27 9.03
CA ILE A 172 8.65 -2.46 7.94
C ILE A 172 8.07 -1.04 8.04
N VAL A 173 8.93 -0.08 8.31
CA VAL A 173 8.58 1.34 8.46
C VAL A 173 9.05 2.10 7.23
N GLY A 174 8.12 2.76 6.54
CA GLY A 174 8.45 3.51 5.34
C GLY A 174 7.23 4.07 4.62
N SER A 175 7.49 4.66 3.46
CA SER A 175 6.46 5.14 2.54
C SER A 175 6.96 4.91 1.09
N GLY A 176 6.69 5.71 0.15
CA GLY A 176 7.12 5.74 -1.25
C GLY A 176 7.69 4.46 -1.88
N MET A 177 8.67 3.82 -1.26
CA MET A 177 9.21 2.53 -1.69
C MET A 177 8.25 1.37 -1.44
N MET A 178 7.43 1.46 -0.38
CA MET A 178 6.40 0.48 -0.03
C MET A 178 5.15 0.66 -0.90
N ASP A 179 4.96 1.83 -1.50
CA ASP A 179 3.73 2.19 -2.22
C ASP A 179 3.67 1.65 -3.65
N ARG A 180 4.76 1.07 -4.21
CA ARG A 180 4.82 0.72 -5.64
C ARG A 180 5.30 -0.70 -5.89
N SER A 181 4.46 -1.48 -6.56
CA SER A 181 4.75 -2.72 -7.32
C SER A 181 5.71 -3.74 -6.68
N VAL A 182 5.84 -3.79 -5.35
CA VAL A 182 6.72 -4.71 -4.67
C VAL A 182 5.97 -5.48 -3.60
N THR A 183 6.11 -6.79 -3.60
CA THR A 183 5.61 -7.64 -2.54
C THR A 183 6.56 -7.56 -1.36
N LEU A 184 6.08 -7.02 -0.23
CA LEU A 184 6.83 -6.94 1.02
C LEU A 184 6.70 -8.22 1.85
N LYS A 185 6.82 -9.35 1.19
CA LYS A 185 6.78 -10.71 1.76
C LYS A 185 7.93 -11.52 1.20
N GLY A 186 8.56 -12.35 2.04
CA GLY A 186 9.67 -13.20 1.60
C GLY A 186 10.10 -14.18 2.68
N GLY A 187 10.74 -15.26 2.29
CA GLY A 187 11.19 -16.30 3.20
C GLY A 187 10.06 -16.85 4.06
N LYS A 188 10.22 -16.87 5.38
CA LYS A 188 9.18 -17.27 6.32
C LYS A 188 8.06 -16.23 6.53
N PHE A 189 8.28 -14.98 6.16
CA PHE A 189 7.31 -13.87 6.30
C PHE A 189 6.37 -13.81 5.09
N LYS A 190 5.39 -14.70 5.04
CA LYS A 190 4.45 -14.84 3.90
C LYS A 190 3.12 -14.14 4.10
N THR A 191 2.83 -13.68 5.31
CA THR A 191 1.56 -13.05 5.68
C THR A 191 1.75 -11.70 6.34
N TYR A 192 0.80 -10.79 6.12
CA TYR A 192 0.71 -9.55 6.89
C TYR A 192 -0.20 -9.77 8.09
N SER A 193 0.19 -9.26 9.25
CA SER A 193 -0.68 -9.25 10.44
C SER A 193 -1.48 -7.95 10.55
N SER A 194 -0.85 -6.82 10.19
CA SER A 194 -1.50 -5.52 10.26
C SER A 194 -0.76 -4.43 9.47
N MET A 195 -1.40 -3.29 9.37
CA MET A 195 -0.82 -2.06 8.85
C MET A 195 -1.26 -0.87 9.70
N LEU A 196 -0.28 -0.08 10.19
CA LEU A 196 -0.53 1.26 10.72
C LEU A 196 -0.36 2.28 9.58
N PHE A 197 -1.43 2.97 9.23
CA PHE A 197 -1.48 3.77 8.02
C PHE A 197 -2.02 5.19 8.28
N SER A 198 -1.37 6.18 7.68
CA SER A 198 -1.93 7.53 7.55
C SER A 198 -1.73 8.03 6.12
N ALA A 199 -2.79 8.51 5.51
CA ALA A 199 -2.72 9.01 4.13
C ALA A 199 -2.12 10.41 4.02
N GLY A 200 -2.00 11.12 5.14
CA GLY A 200 -1.63 12.52 5.14
C GLY A 200 -2.77 13.45 4.67
N ARG A 201 -2.42 14.67 4.27
CA ARG A 201 -3.40 15.65 3.78
C ARG A 201 -3.83 15.31 2.35
N ASN A 202 -5.15 15.36 2.08
CA ASN A 202 -5.75 15.21 0.76
C ASN A 202 -5.28 13.95 -0.04
N PRO A 203 -5.52 12.74 0.46
CA PRO A 203 -5.21 11.53 -0.29
C PRO A 203 -6.17 11.37 -1.47
N THR A 204 -5.64 10.93 -2.62
CA THR A 204 -6.51 10.45 -3.71
C THR A 204 -6.92 9.01 -3.46
N LEU A 205 -8.08 8.59 -3.97
CA LEU A 205 -8.55 7.20 -3.88
C LEU A 205 -7.50 6.23 -4.44
N ALA A 206 -6.93 6.53 -5.60
CA ALA A 206 -5.87 5.71 -6.20
C ALA A 206 -4.66 5.54 -5.27
N SER A 207 -4.23 6.61 -4.59
CA SER A 207 -3.13 6.56 -3.62
C SER A 207 -3.50 5.72 -2.39
N LEU A 208 -4.72 5.85 -1.88
CA LEU A 208 -5.22 5.02 -0.77
C LEU A 208 -5.21 3.55 -1.15
N LEU A 209 -5.81 3.23 -2.31
CA LEU A 209 -5.89 1.87 -2.82
C LEU A 209 -4.51 1.25 -2.99
N GLN A 210 -3.59 1.94 -3.65
CA GLN A 210 -2.23 1.43 -3.89
C GLN A 210 -1.48 1.14 -2.60
N ARG A 211 -1.67 1.94 -1.56
CA ARG A 211 -0.96 1.79 -0.27
C ARG A 211 -1.61 0.72 0.60
N VAL A 212 -2.92 0.77 0.78
CA VAL A 212 -3.64 -0.21 1.63
C VAL A 212 -3.70 -1.59 1.00
N ALA A 213 -3.82 -1.68 -0.32
CA ALA A 213 -3.81 -2.97 -1.04
C ALA A 213 -2.51 -3.79 -0.85
N ARG A 214 -1.47 -3.22 -0.23
CA ARG A 214 -0.26 -3.97 0.14
C ARG A 214 -0.52 -5.13 1.08
N ILE A 215 -1.52 -4.99 1.94
CA ILE A 215 -1.88 -6.05 2.89
C ILE A 215 -2.98 -6.97 2.36
N CYS A 216 -3.48 -6.74 1.14
CA CYS A 216 -4.38 -7.68 0.46
C CYS A 216 -3.64 -8.92 -0.03
N GLY A 217 -4.38 -10.00 -0.28
CA GLY A 217 -3.84 -11.23 -0.87
C GLY A 217 -4.38 -12.50 -0.24
N TYR A 218 -3.80 -13.63 -0.64
CA TYR A 218 -4.11 -14.92 -0.04
C TYR A 218 -3.40 -15.07 1.29
N GLN A 219 -4.14 -15.12 2.37
CA GLN A 219 -3.64 -15.31 3.74
C GLN A 219 -4.76 -15.88 4.62
N ASN A 220 -4.35 -16.55 5.71
CA ASN A 220 -5.29 -17.28 6.58
C ASN A 220 -6.12 -16.35 7.48
N GLU A 221 -5.59 -15.16 7.79
CA GLU A 221 -6.23 -14.19 8.67
C GLU A 221 -6.35 -12.85 7.96
N ILE A 222 -7.38 -12.08 8.27
CA ILE A 222 -7.59 -10.73 7.76
C ILE A 222 -6.61 -9.79 8.46
N PRO A 223 -5.66 -9.15 7.73
CA PRO A 223 -4.77 -8.17 8.34
C PRO A 223 -5.55 -6.97 8.86
N LYS A 224 -5.23 -6.51 10.05
CA LYS A 224 -5.86 -5.34 10.64
C LYS A 224 -5.27 -4.04 10.08
N LEU A 225 -6.14 -3.13 9.65
CA LEU A 225 -5.77 -1.79 9.26
C LEU A 225 -6.06 -0.81 10.39
N HIS A 226 -5.01 -0.20 10.96
CA HIS A 226 -5.12 0.89 11.94
C HIS A 226 -4.85 2.23 11.24
N THR A 227 -5.77 3.19 11.34
CA THR A 227 -5.66 4.43 10.56
C THR A 227 -6.40 5.62 11.17
N ASP A 228 -5.90 6.82 10.87
CA ASP A 228 -6.52 8.09 11.25
C ASP A 228 -7.61 8.58 10.26
N LEU A 229 -7.95 7.78 9.26
CA LEU A 229 -8.84 8.18 8.15
C LEU A 229 -10.19 7.47 8.11
N SER A 230 -10.69 7.04 9.24
CA SER A 230 -11.85 6.14 9.30
C SER A 230 -13.07 6.56 8.47
N ASP A 231 -13.50 7.81 8.53
CA ASP A 231 -14.70 8.24 7.78
C ASP A 231 -14.45 8.26 6.27
N LYS A 232 -13.26 8.67 5.84
CA LYS A 232 -12.84 8.59 4.43
C LYS A 232 -12.60 7.16 3.96
N LEU A 233 -12.29 6.23 4.86
CA LEU A 233 -12.12 4.81 4.52
C LEU A 233 -13.44 4.13 4.18
N PHE A 234 -14.50 4.39 4.94
CA PHE A 234 -15.83 3.86 4.60
C PHE A 234 -16.26 4.35 3.23
N LEU A 235 -16.10 5.65 2.94
CA LEU A 235 -16.35 6.21 1.63
C LEU A 235 -15.48 5.60 0.54
N ALA A 236 -14.22 5.29 0.84
CA ALA A 236 -13.32 4.62 -0.10
C ALA A 236 -13.75 3.18 -0.37
N GLY A 237 -14.15 2.42 0.65
CA GLY A 237 -14.70 1.05 0.52
C GLY A 237 -15.95 1.03 -0.37
N GLU A 238 -16.93 1.89 -0.08
CA GLU A 238 -18.13 2.05 -0.92
C GLU A 238 -17.76 2.43 -2.37
N ALA A 239 -16.86 3.39 -2.56
CA ALA A 239 -16.44 3.81 -3.90
C ALA A 239 -15.78 2.68 -4.68
N ILE A 240 -15.01 1.82 -4.03
CA ILE A 240 -14.40 0.64 -4.65
C ILE A 240 -15.46 -0.36 -5.06
N GLU A 241 -16.38 -0.69 -4.17
CA GLU A 241 -17.44 -1.65 -4.43
C GLU A 241 -18.35 -1.19 -5.56
N MET A 242 -18.76 0.07 -5.54
CA MET A 242 -19.50 0.69 -6.64
C MET A 242 -18.70 0.66 -7.95
N TYR A 243 -17.39 0.93 -7.89
CA TYR A 243 -16.52 0.90 -9.06
C TYR A 243 -16.40 -0.52 -9.65
N ILE A 244 -16.20 -1.54 -8.82
CA ILE A 244 -16.15 -2.94 -9.25
C ILE A 244 -17.46 -3.32 -9.95
N ASN A 245 -18.60 -3.00 -9.34
CA ASN A 245 -19.91 -3.28 -9.90
C ASN A 245 -20.14 -2.56 -11.25
N LEU A 246 -19.68 -1.31 -11.34
CA LEU A 246 -19.76 -0.55 -12.58
C LEU A 246 -18.93 -1.14 -13.73
N VAL A 247 -17.75 -1.65 -13.44
CA VAL A 247 -16.88 -2.29 -14.44
C VAL A 247 -17.47 -3.63 -14.88
N LYS A 248 -18.07 -4.40 -13.97
CA LYS A 248 -18.75 -5.66 -14.29
C LYS A 248 -19.94 -5.43 -15.25
N ASP A 249 -20.79 -4.47 -14.93
CA ASP A 249 -22.06 -4.26 -15.62
C ASP A 249 -21.94 -3.44 -16.92
N LYS A 250 -20.87 -2.64 -17.05
CA LYS A 250 -20.73 -1.67 -18.15
C LYS A 250 -19.38 -1.79 -18.85
N PRO A 251 -19.18 -2.84 -19.68
CA PRO A 251 -17.90 -3.06 -20.35
C PRO A 251 -17.54 -1.99 -21.40
N LYS A 252 -18.51 -1.19 -21.88
CA LYS A 252 -18.27 -0.14 -22.87
C LYS A 252 -17.67 1.14 -22.25
N ALA A 253 -16.67 1.72 -22.91
CA ALA A 253 -15.96 2.90 -22.43
C ALA A 253 -16.87 4.10 -22.08
N LYS A 254 -17.88 4.36 -22.94
CA LYS A 254 -18.84 5.47 -22.75
C LYS A 254 -19.64 5.34 -21.46
N ASP A 255 -20.08 4.14 -21.14
CA ASP A 255 -20.91 3.88 -19.96
C ASP A 255 -20.08 3.93 -18.68
N ARG A 256 -18.82 3.47 -18.74
CA ARG A 256 -17.87 3.59 -17.63
C ARG A 256 -17.55 5.04 -17.29
N ARG A 257 -17.34 5.90 -18.30
CA ARG A 257 -17.08 7.33 -18.09
C ARG A 257 -18.23 8.03 -17.38
N LYS A 258 -19.48 7.78 -17.80
CA LYS A 258 -20.67 8.31 -17.12
C LYS A 258 -20.75 7.87 -15.66
N ALA A 259 -20.48 6.61 -15.43
CA ALA A 259 -20.53 6.02 -14.11
C ALA A 259 -19.42 6.56 -13.18
N LEU A 260 -18.23 6.79 -13.70
CA LEU A 260 -17.13 7.42 -12.96
C LEU A 260 -17.41 8.88 -12.61
N LEU A 261 -18.05 9.64 -13.52
CA LEU A 261 -18.49 11.00 -13.24
C LEU A 261 -19.52 11.00 -12.10
N HIS A 262 -20.48 10.08 -12.12
CA HIS A 262 -21.47 9.94 -11.06
C HIS A 262 -20.86 9.56 -9.71
N LEU A 263 -19.84 8.67 -9.70
CA LEU A 263 -19.06 8.37 -8.51
C LEU A 263 -18.33 9.61 -7.98
N GLY A 264 -17.71 10.40 -8.85
CA GLY A 264 -17.05 11.65 -8.48
C GLY A 264 -18.02 12.68 -7.88
N GLU A 265 -19.24 12.76 -8.39
CA GLU A 265 -20.29 13.61 -7.84
C GLU A 265 -20.77 13.13 -6.46
N LYS A 266 -20.95 11.81 -6.27
CA LYS A 266 -21.38 11.21 -5.00
C LYS A 266 -20.31 11.34 -3.91
N PHE A 267 -19.04 11.27 -4.28
CA PHE A 267 -17.90 11.30 -3.36
C PHE A 267 -17.07 12.59 -3.55
N GLN A 268 -17.70 13.76 -3.38
CA GLN A 268 -17.05 15.08 -3.57
C GLN A 268 -15.76 15.27 -2.76
N ASP A 269 -15.63 14.60 -1.60
CA ASP A 269 -14.40 14.63 -0.78
C ASP A 269 -13.18 13.98 -1.46
N PHE A 270 -13.40 13.25 -2.54
CA PHE A 270 -12.38 12.70 -3.41
C PHE A 270 -12.20 13.52 -4.69
N LYS A 271 -12.32 14.85 -4.61
CA LYS A 271 -12.28 15.77 -5.77
C LYS A 271 -11.14 15.49 -6.76
N ASN A 272 -10.07 14.88 -6.33
CA ASN A 272 -8.92 14.52 -7.17
C ASN A 272 -8.85 13.01 -7.45
N VAL A 273 -9.93 12.27 -7.24
CA VAL A 273 -9.98 10.82 -7.49
C VAL A 273 -9.70 10.52 -8.96
N PHE A 274 -10.13 11.42 -9.84
CA PHE A 274 -10.08 11.27 -11.29
C PHE A 274 -9.23 12.36 -11.96
N GLY A 275 -8.53 13.17 -11.17
CA GLY A 275 -7.69 14.34 -11.43
C GLY A 275 -7.29 14.65 -12.81
#